data_cbb6d3cfec3bb125508cee1f5edca373
#
_entry.id   cbb6d3cfec3bb125508cee1f5edca373
#
_cell.length_a   1.000
_cell.length_b   1.000
_cell.length_c   1.000
_cell.angle_alpha   90.00
_cell.angle_beta   90.00
_cell.angle_gamma   90.00
#
_symmetry.space_group_name_H-M   'P 1'
#
loop_
_entity.id
_entity.type
_entity.pdbx_description
1 polymer ?
#
loop_
_entity_poly.entity_id
_entity_poly.type
_entity_poly.pdbx_seq_one_letter_code
_entity_poly.pdbx_strand_id
1 'polypeptide(L)'
;MFNDLWATFSQQFPDNFASLLTVSTVETVYMSVLSTLIAALLGLPLGFLTFLTNKGAILENKKLNAFLNVIINIGRSIPYIILLLALIPLTSWLLPGGSIGSNAAIVSLSAAATPFFARLTSNALFEIPTGLTETAKAMGATNWQIIRKFYLPESLPTLIN
;
A
#
# COMPACT_ATOMS: atom_id res chain seq x y z
N MET A 1 33.38 -9.96 -34.57
CA MET A 1 32.03 -10.51 -34.21
C MET A 1 31.47 -9.91 -32.91
N PHE A 2 32.12 -10.02 -31.74
CA PHE A 2 31.60 -9.41 -30.51
C PHE A 2 31.68 -7.88 -30.54
N ASN A 3 32.77 -7.33 -31.03
CA ASN A 3 32.96 -5.87 -31.18
C ASN A 3 32.01 -5.26 -32.23
N ASP A 4 31.70 -6.00 -33.30
CA ASP A 4 30.78 -5.55 -34.34
C ASP A 4 29.33 -5.54 -33.84
N LEU A 5 28.96 -6.57 -33.05
CA LEU A 5 27.65 -6.63 -32.37
C LEU A 5 27.49 -5.46 -31.39
N TRP A 6 28.54 -5.18 -30.61
CA TRP A 6 28.52 -4.06 -29.67
C TRP A 6 28.46 -2.69 -30.36
N ALA A 7 29.21 -2.52 -31.45
CA ALA A 7 29.18 -1.29 -32.27
C ALA A 7 27.80 -1.09 -32.89
N THR A 8 27.17 -2.14 -33.44
CA THR A 8 25.81 -2.08 -34.01
C THR A 8 24.78 -1.79 -32.92
N PHE A 9 24.93 -2.40 -31.74
CA PHE A 9 24.05 -2.18 -30.60
C PHE A 9 24.15 -0.74 -30.09
N SER A 10 25.37 -0.19 -29.96
CA SER A 10 25.58 1.17 -29.47
C SER A 10 25.09 2.26 -30.46
N GLN A 11 25.10 1.99 -31.76
CA GLN A 11 24.53 2.90 -32.78
C GLN A 11 22.99 2.99 -32.73
N GLN A 12 22.34 2.03 -32.08
CA GLN A 12 20.88 1.97 -31.98
C GLN A 12 20.33 2.83 -30.81
N PHE A 13 21.22 3.31 -29.94
CA PHE A 13 20.84 4.18 -28.81
C PHE A 13 21.12 5.65 -29.13
N PRO A 14 20.22 6.56 -28.76
CA PRO A 14 20.46 8.00 -28.92
C PRO A 14 21.65 8.45 -28.06
N ASP A 15 22.34 9.50 -28.49
CA ASP A 15 23.53 10.08 -27.83
C ASP A 15 23.27 10.42 -26.32
N ASN A 16 22.01 10.67 -25.96
CA ASN A 16 21.59 10.97 -24.60
C ASN A 16 21.04 9.75 -23.83
N PHE A 17 21.29 8.51 -24.29
CA PHE A 17 20.73 7.29 -23.69
C PHE A 17 21.05 7.17 -22.19
N ALA A 18 22.28 7.43 -21.78
CA ALA A 18 22.70 7.37 -20.38
C ALA A 18 21.93 8.39 -19.52
N SER A 19 21.71 9.60 -20.02
CA SER A 19 20.93 10.62 -19.29
C SER A 19 19.43 10.26 -19.22
N LEU A 20 18.88 9.69 -20.27
CA LEU A 20 17.50 9.19 -20.25
C LEU A 20 17.32 8.06 -19.24
N LEU A 21 18.26 7.10 -19.18
CA LEU A 21 18.23 6.02 -18.19
C LEU A 21 18.28 6.56 -16.77
N THR A 22 19.18 7.49 -16.48
CA THR A 22 19.30 8.08 -15.13
C THR A 22 18.05 8.82 -14.72
N VAL A 23 17.50 9.67 -15.58
CA VAL A 23 16.25 10.39 -15.30
C VAL A 23 15.08 9.41 -15.07
N SER A 24 14.89 8.46 -15.98
CA SER A 24 13.81 7.47 -15.85
C SER A 24 13.94 6.59 -14.61
N THR A 25 15.19 6.26 -14.22
CA THR A 25 15.43 5.50 -12.98
C THR A 25 15.07 6.32 -11.75
N VAL A 26 15.49 7.58 -11.70
CA VAL A 26 15.16 8.49 -10.58
C VAL A 26 13.64 8.68 -10.48
N GLU A 27 12.96 8.92 -11.62
CA GLU A 27 11.49 9.01 -11.63
C GLU A 27 10.80 7.74 -11.14
N THR A 28 11.29 6.57 -11.56
CA THR A 28 10.74 5.29 -11.13
C THR A 28 10.90 5.08 -9.63
N VAL A 29 12.07 5.38 -9.09
CA VAL A 29 12.35 5.30 -7.64
C VAL A 29 11.46 6.29 -6.89
N TYR A 30 11.37 7.53 -7.36
CA TYR A 30 10.51 8.55 -6.78
C TYR A 30 9.03 8.11 -6.74
N MET A 31 8.49 7.66 -7.87
CA MET A 31 7.11 7.16 -7.94
C MET A 31 6.88 5.97 -7.00
N SER A 32 7.81 5.00 -6.99
CA SER A 32 7.68 3.80 -6.16
C SER A 32 7.72 4.11 -4.67
N VAL A 33 8.69 4.90 -4.24
CA VAL A 33 8.84 5.26 -2.82
C VAL A 33 7.63 6.08 -2.34
N LEU A 34 7.26 7.12 -3.08
CA LEU A 34 6.19 8.01 -2.65
C LEU A 34 4.82 7.31 -2.66
N SER A 35 4.53 6.52 -3.69
CA SER A 35 3.27 5.75 -3.74
C SER A 35 3.19 4.70 -2.64
N THR A 36 4.31 4.03 -2.32
CA THR A 36 4.37 3.06 -1.22
C THR A 36 4.14 3.73 0.14
N LEU A 37 4.75 4.88 0.38
CA LEU A 37 4.54 5.65 1.62
C LEU A 37 3.09 6.09 1.78
N ILE A 38 2.46 6.61 0.72
CA ILE A 38 1.05 7.01 0.74
C ILE A 38 0.17 5.78 0.97
N ALA A 39 0.42 4.69 0.26
CA ALA A 39 -0.34 3.45 0.40
C ALA A 39 -0.22 2.84 1.80
N ALA A 40 0.97 2.88 2.40
CA ALA A 40 1.18 2.45 3.78
C ALA A 40 0.45 3.36 4.76
N LEU A 41 0.55 4.69 4.61
CA LEU A 41 -0.11 5.67 5.46
C LEU A 41 -1.64 5.50 5.48
N LEU A 42 -2.23 5.14 4.36
CA LEU A 42 -3.68 4.89 4.25
C LEU A 42 -4.05 3.44 4.58
N GLY A 43 -3.26 2.49 4.14
CA GLY A 43 -3.52 1.06 4.28
C GLY A 43 -3.34 0.54 5.71
N LEU A 44 -2.30 0.99 6.42
CA LEU A 44 -2.08 0.57 7.81
C LEU A 44 -3.29 0.88 8.71
N PRO A 45 -3.81 2.13 8.77
CA PRO A 45 -5.00 2.42 9.57
C PRO A 45 -6.24 1.62 9.14
N LEU A 46 -6.44 1.44 7.82
CA LEU A 46 -7.56 0.63 7.31
C LEU A 46 -7.46 -0.83 7.74
N GLY A 47 -6.27 -1.41 7.72
CA GLY A 47 -6.00 -2.77 8.19
C GLY A 47 -6.25 -2.92 9.69
N PHE A 48 -5.77 -1.97 10.50
CA PHE A 48 -6.07 -1.91 11.93
C PHE A 48 -7.57 -1.83 12.19
N LEU A 49 -8.30 -0.93 11.53
CA LEU A 49 -9.75 -0.81 11.67
C LEU A 49 -10.47 -2.11 11.30
N THR A 50 -10.04 -2.76 10.23
CA THR A 50 -10.62 -4.05 9.79
C THR A 50 -10.42 -5.13 10.86
N PHE A 51 -9.24 -5.22 11.46
CA PHE A 51 -8.97 -6.14 12.56
C PHE A 51 -9.78 -5.80 13.81
N LEU A 52 -9.76 -4.55 14.26
CA LEU A 52 -10.43 -4.11 15.50
C LEU A 52 -11.95 -4.25 15.44
N THR A 53 -12.55 -4.18 14.26
CA THR A 53 -14.01 -4.31 14.06
C THR A 53 -14.47 -5.73 13.81
N ASN A 54 -13.55 -6.70 13.73
CA ASN A 54 -13.87 -8.09 13.47
C ASN A 54 -14.66 -8.74 14.64
N LYS A 55 -15.29 -9.87 14.35
CA LYS A 55 -16.04 -10.65 15.34
C LYS A 55 -15.11 -11.09 16.49
N GLY A 56 -15.48 -10.75 17.72
CA GLY A 56 -14.70 -11.04 18.92
C GLY A 56 -13.57 -10.05 19.20
N ALA A 57 -13.31 -9.07 18.33
CA ALA A 57 -12.32 -8.02 18.56
C ALA A 57 -12.82 -6.97 19.57
N ILE A 58 -11.91 -6.08 19.97
CA ILE A 58 -12.18 -5.09 21.03
C ILE A 58 -13.18 -3.98 20.64
N LEU A 59 -13.38 -3.73 19.36
CA LEU A 59 -14.33 -2.75 18.81
C LEU A 59 -15.30 -3.45 17.83
N GLU A 60 -15.78 -4.64 18.15
CA GLU A 60 -16.62 -5.44 17.25
C GLU A 60 -17.76 -4.63 16.63
N ASN A 61 -17.76 -4.55 15.30
CA ASN A 61 -18.82 -3.95 14.52
C ASN A 61 -18.96 -4.69 13.17
N LYS A 62 -19.90 -5.63 13.11
CA LYS A 62 -20.08 -6.50 11.94
C LYS A 62 -20.37 -5.73 10.66
N LYS A 63 -21.15 -4.64 10.72
CA LYS A 63 -21.50 -3.84 9.54
C LYS A 63 -20.29 -3.10 8.98
N LEU A 64 -19.53 -2.43 9.86
CA LEU A 64 -18.31 -1.71 9.49
C LEU A 64 -17.25 -2.68 8.97
N ASN A 65 -17.06 -3.80 9.65
CA ASN A 65 -16.11 -4.84 9.22
C ASN A 65 -16.45 -5.39 7.83
N ALA A 66 -17.73 -5.72 7.58
CA ALA A 66 -18.17 -6.20 6.28
C ALA A 66 -17.92 -5.15 5.19
N PHE A 67 -18.24 -3.88 5.44
CA PHE A 67 -18.02 -2.77 4.52
C PHE A 67 -16.53 -2.60 4.17
N LEU A 68 -15.66 -2.56 5.19
CA LEU A 68 -14.21 -2.45 5.00
C LEU A 68 -13.64 -3.63 4.19
N ASN A 69 -14.04 -4.86 4.54
CA ASN A 69 -13.61 -6.05 3.80
C ASN A 69 -14.08 -6.04 2.33
N VAL A 70 -15.29 -5.56 2.06
CA VAL A 70 -15.79 -5.42 0.68
C VAL A 70 -14.91 -4.44 -0.11
N ILE A 71 -14.63 -3.26 0.43
CA ILE A 71 -13.78 -2.24 -0.23
C ILE A 71 -12.37 -2.81 -0.48
N ILE A 72 -11.75 -3.41 0.54
CA ILE A 72 -10.40 -3.97 0.42
C ILE A 72 -10.38 -5.09 -0.62
N ASN A 73 -11.36 -5.99 -0.62
CA ASN A 73 -11.41 -7.10 -1.57
C ASN A 73 -11.66 -6.62 -3.00
N ILE A 74 -12.58 -5.68 -3.22
CA ILE A 74 -12.81 -5.08 -4.54
C ILE A 74 -11.54 -4.39 -5.03
N GLY A 75 -10.90 -3.56 -4.21
CA GLY A 75 -9.68 -2.85 -4.59
C GLY A 75 -8.53 -3.79 -4.98
N ARG A 76 -8.43 -4.96 -4.35
CA ARG A 76 -7.44 -5.99 -4.69
C ARG A 76 -7.80 -6.84 -5.91
N SER A 77 -9.07 -6.91 -6.26
CA SER A 77 -9.56 -7.72 -7.38
C SER A 77 -9.49 -6.99 -8.73
N ILE A 78 -9.38 -5.66 -8.71
CA ILE A 78 -9.31 -4.85 -9.93
C ILE A 78 -7.89 -4.93 -10.51
N PRO A 79 -7.70 -5.37 -11.77
CA PRO A 79 -6.42 -5.29 -12.45
C PRO A 79 -5.92 -3.84 -12.49
N TYR A 80 -4.62 -3.64 -12.18
CA TYR A 80 -4.04 -2.30 -12.08
C TYR A 80 -4.32 -1.41 -13.29
N ILE A 81 -4.23 -1.98 -14.51
CA ILE A 81 -4.47 -1.23 -15.75
C ILE A 81 -5.89 -0.67 -15.83
N ILE A 82 -6.88 -1.43 -15.34
CA ILE A 82 -8.28 -0.96 -15.31
C ILE A 82 -8.45 0.14 -14.28
N LEU A 83 -7.82 0.00 -13.10
CA LEU A 83 -7.85 1.01 -12.06
C LEU A 83 -7.17 2.31 -12.54
N LEU A 84 -6.03 2.20 -13.22
CA LEU A 84 -5.32 3.34 -13.81
C LEU A 84 -6.24 4.12 -14.76
N LEU A 85 -6.89 3.42 -15.69
CA LEU A 85 -7.82 4.04 -16.65
C LEU A 85 -9.03 4.67 -15.97
N ALA A 86 -9.60 3.99 -14.96
CA ALA A 86 -10.73 4.50 -14.19
C ALA A 86 -10.38 5.76 -13.37
N LEU A 87 -9.11 5.91 -12.97
CA LEU A 87 -8.63 7.07 -12.21
C LEU A 87 -8.22 8.27 -13.08
N ILE A 88 -8.19 8.14 -14.42
CA ILE A 88 -7.87 9.26 -15.34
C ILE A 88 -8.72 10.51 -15.04
N PRO A 89 -10.06 10.45 -14.92
CA PRO A 89 -10.86 11.64 -14.64
C PRO A 89 -10.51 12.27 -13.29
N LEU A 90 -10.23 11.44 -12.28
CA LEU A 90 -9.85 11.91 -10.95
C LEU A 90 -8.48 12.59 -10.96
N THR A 91 -7.49 11.99 -11.60
CA THR A 91 -6.14 12.55 -11.69
C THR A 91 -6.12 13.83 -12.52
N SER A 92 -6.91 13.91 -13.60
CA SER A 92 -7.06 15.13 -14.40
C SER A 92 -7.66 16.29 -13.61
N TRP A 93 -8.59 16.00 -12.71
CA TRP A 93 -9.20 17.00 -11.85
C TRP A 93 -8.29 17.41 -10.67
N LEU A 94 -7.55 16.46 -10.11
CA LEU A 94 -6.74 16.68 -8.91
C LEU A 94 -5.38 17.33 -9.20
N LEU A 95 -4.81 17.07 -10.38
CA LEU A 95 -3.44 17.47 -10.71
C LEU A 95 -3.41 18.57 -11.80
N PRO A 96 -2.70 19.69 -11.57
CA PRO A 96 -2.56 20.75 -12.55
C PRO A 96 -1.90 20.33 -13.89
N GLY A 97 -1.12 19.22 -13.86
CA GLY A 97 -0.44 18.64 -15.04
C GLY A 97 -1.25 17.59 -15.80
N GLY A 98 -2.50 17.32 -15.39
CA GLY A 98 -3.37 16.32 -16.02
C GLY A 98 -3.12 14.88 -15.55
N SER A 99 -3.61 13.92 -16.35
CA SER A 99 -3.62 12.49 -16.00
C SER A 99 -2.41 11.69 -16.49
N ILE A 100 -1.40 12.34 -17.04
CA ILE A 100 -0.19 11.72 -17.60
C ILE A 100 1.03 12.21 -16.84
N GLY A 101 2.00 11.32 -16.60
CA GLY A 101 3.27 11.62 -15.93
C GLY A 101 3.40 11.01 -14.54
N SER A 102 4.55 11.25 -13.93
CA SER A 102 4.97 10.63 -12.66
C SER A 102 3.99 10.91 -11.50
N ASN A 103 3.43 12.12 -11.42
CA ASN A 103 2.48 12.49 -10.37
C ASN A 103 1.13 11.75 -10.51
N ALA A 104 0.63 11.57 -11.73
CA ALA A 104 -0.60 10.80 -11.98
C ALA A 104 -0.38 9.31 -11.66
N ALA A 105 0.80 8.79 -11.99
CA ALA A 105 1.19 7.43 -11.64
C ALA A 105 1.22 7.21 -10.12
N ILE A 106 1.73 8.16 -9.33
CA ILE A 106 1.75 8.08 -7.87
C ILE A 106 0.34 7.91 -7.30
N VAL A 107 -0.64 8.67 -7.79
CA VAL A 107 -2.03 8.57 -7.32
C VAL A 107 -2.60 7.18 -7.60
N SER A 108 -2.45 6.68 -8.83
CA SER A 108 -2.98 5.37 -9.23
C SER A 108 -2.27 4.20 -8.55
N LEU A 109 -0.94 4.27 -8.40
CA LEU A 109 -0.15 3.28 -7.66
C LEU A 109 -0.52 3.24 -6.18
N SER A 110 -0.67 4.41 -5.55
CA SER A 110 -1.09 4.51 -4.15
C SER A 110 -2.48 3.92 -3.94
N ALA A 111 -3.42 4.24 -4.83
CA ALA A 111 -4.78 3.70 -4.76
C ALA A 111 -4.80 2.17 -4.92
N ALA A 112 -3.99 1.61 -5.82
CA ALA A 112 -3.88 0.17 -6.03
C ALA A 112 -3.21 -0.54 -4.84
N ALA A 113 -2.18 0.05 -4.25
CA ALA A 113 -1.42 -0.57 -3.17
C ALA A 113 -2.11 -0.46 -1.79
N THR A 114 -2.94 0.56 -1.56
CA THR A 114 -3.62 0.78 -0.27
C THR A 114 -4.41 -0.45 0.21
N PRO A 115 -5.28 -1.10 -0.59
CA PRO A 115 -5.99 -2.31 -0.17
C PRO A 115 -5.07 -3.49 0.15
N PHE A 116 -3.93 -3.57 -0.53
CA PHE A 116 -2.92 -4.59 -0.25
C PHE A 116 -2.30 -4.37 1.13
N PHE A 117 -1.84 -3.16 1.44
CA PHE A 117 -1.32 -2.81 2.76
C PHE A 117 -2.36 -3.02 3.88
N ALA A 118 -3.62 -2.66 3.63
CA ALA A 118 -4.69 -2.89 4.60
C ALA A 118 -4.88 -4.38 4.91
N ARG A 119 -4.81 -5.25 3.90
CA ARG A 119 -4.93 -6.69 4.11
C ARG A 119 -3.70 -7.26 4.80
N LEU A 120 -2.50 -6.82 4.42
CA LEU A 120 -1.25 -7.26 5.05
C LEU A 120 -1.26 -6.93 6.55
N THR A 121 -1.62 -5.69 6.90
CA THR A 121 -1.75 -5.23 8.29
C THR A 121 -2.78 -6.03 9.07
N SER A 122 -3.96 -6.25 8.51
CA SER A 122 -5.00 -7.04 9.16
C SER A 122 -4.53 -8.47 9.43
N ASN A 123 -3.84 -9.11 8.47
CA ASN A 123 -3.30 -10.45 8.63
C ASN A 123 -2.23 -10.50 9.74
N ALA A 124 -1.30 -9.56 9.76
CA ALA A 124 -0.27 -9.47 10.80
C ALA A 124 -0.88 -9.35 12.21
N LEU A 125 -1.97 -8.60 12.34
CA LEU A 125 -2.68 -8.46 13.61
C LEU A 125 -3.43 -9.73 14.01
N PHE A 126 -3.91 -10.54 13.06
CA PHE A 126 -4.54 -11.83 13.35
C PHE A 126 -3.55 -12.91 13.85
N GLU A 127 -2.25 -12.73 13.63
CA GLU A 127 -1.22 -13.63 14.17
C GLU A 127 -0.98 -13.43 15.68
N ILE A 128 -1.43 -12.28 16.23
CA ILE A 128 -1.28 -11.99 17.67
C ILE A 128 -2.19 -12.96 18.48
N PRO A 129 -1.63 -13.67 19.47
CA PRO A 129 -2.40 -14.60 20.28
C PRO A 129 -3.55 -13.90 21.03
N THR A 130 -4.75 -14.48 20.96
CA THR A 130 -5.95 -13.94 21.63
C THR A 130 -5.80 -13.83 23.15
N GLY A 131 -5.05 -14.74 23.75
CA GLY A 131 -4.73 -14.72 25.18
C GLY A 131 -4.02 -13.45 25.65
N LEU A 132 -3.27 -12.78 24.79
CA LEU A 132 -2.65 -11.49 25.12
C LEU A 132 -3.73 -10.42 25.39
N THR A 133 -4.78 -10.40 24.55
CA THR A 133 -5.90 -9.46 24.70
C THR A 133 -6.72 -9.76 25.95
N GLU A 134 -6.98 -11.05 26.25
CA GLU A 134 -7.70 -11.47 27.43
C GLU A 134 -6.95 -11.13 28.72
N THR A 135 -5.63 -11.38 28.74
CA THR A 135 -4.77 -11.02 29.87
C THR A 135 -4.74 -9.50 30.08
N ALA A 136 -4.61 -8.71 29.02
CA ALA A 136 -4.62 -7.25 29.12
C ALA A 136 -5.96 -6.73 29.68
N LYS A 137 -7.08 -7.29 29.23
CA LYS A 137 -8.41 -6.96 29.77
C LYS A 137 -8.56 -7.36 31.23
N ALA A 138 -8.07 -8.52 31.63
CA ALA A 138 -8.10 -8.99 33.02
C ALA A 138 -7.29 -8.09 33.95
N MET A 139 -6.21 -7.46 33.45
CA MET A 139 -5.43 -6.45 34.15
C MET A 139 -6.07 -5.05 34.15
N GLY A 140 -7.28 -4.88 33.60
CA GLY A 140 -7.99 -3.60 33.55
C GLY A 140 -7.50 -2.63 32.48
N ALA A 141 -6.78 -3.11 31.44
CA ALA A 141 -6.33 -2.25 30.37
C ALA A 141 -7.50 -1.73 29.52
N THR A 142 -7.49 -0.44 29.22
CA THR A 142 -8.45 0.18 28.30
C THR A 142 -8.18 -0.26 26.84
N ASN A 143 -9.21 -0.19 25.97
CA ASN A 143 -9.05 -0.53 24.55
C ASN A 143 -7.90 0.25 23.88
N TRP A 144 -7.72 1.52 24.22
CA TRP A 144 -6.62 2.32 23.69
C TRP A 144 -5.24 1.87 24.19
N GLN A 145 -5.15 1.44 25.44
CA GLN A 145 -3.92 0.86 25.99
C GLN A 145 -3.57 -0.45 25.29
N ILE A 146 -4.58 -1.30 25.02
CA ILE A 146 -4.39 -2.56 24.28
C ILE A 146 -3.86 -2.28 22.88
N ILE A 147 -4.46 -1.35 22.13
CA ILE A 147 -4.01 -0.99 20.78
C ILE A 147 -2.56 -0.49 20.81
N ARG A 148 -2.26 0.48 21.67
CA ARG A 148 -0.98 1.18 21.64
C ARG A 148 0.17 0.39 22.25
N LYS A 149 -0.10 -0.38 23.33
CA LYS A 149 0.95 -1.08 24.09
C LYS A 149 1.12 -2.55 23.73
N PHE A 150 0.11 -3.15 23.10
CA PHE A 150 0.14 -4.56 22.73
C PHE A 150 0.06 -4.76 21.23
N TYR A 151 -1.04 -4.36 20.57
CA TYR A 151 -1.21 -4.64 19.14
C TYR A 151 -0.18 -3.94 18.26
N LEU A 152 0.08 -2.66 18.49
CA LEU A 152 1.02 -1.90 17.66
C LEU A 152 2.45 -2.46 17.75
N PRO A 153 3.07 -2.63 18.93
CA PRO A 153 4.42 -3.16 19.01
C PRO A 153 4.53 -4.63 18.60
N GLU A 154 3.51 -5.46 18.87
CA GLU A 154 3.53 -6.88 18.54
C GLU A 154 3.34 -7.14 17.03
N SER A 155 2.62 -6.26 16.32
CA SER A 155 2.44 -6.37 14.88
C SER A 155 3.65 -5.89 14.07
N LEU A 156 4.51 -5.02 14.62
CA LEU A 156 5.65 -4.45 13.90
C LEU A 156 6.62 -5.49 13.33
N PRO A 157 7.05 -6.52 14.07
CA PRO A 157 7.94 -7.55 13.53
C PRO A 157 7.36 -8.25 12.29
N THR A 158 6.07 -8.61 12.33
CA THR A 158 5.39 -9.26 11.20
C THR A 158 5.17 -8.31 10.01
N LEU A 159 5.02 -7.01 10.27
CA LEU A 159 4.87 -6.02 9.20
C LEU A 159 6.18 -5.65 8.49
N ILE A 160 7.32 -5.88 9.14
CA ILE A 160 8.66 -5.54 8.61
C ILE A 160 9.30 -6.74 7.92
N ASN A 161 8.93 -7.97 8.27
CA ASN A 161 9.41 -9.21 7.65
C ASN A 161 8.62 -9.56 6.40
#